data_f10ba15c9544e0624434c5d4b648ee5a
#
_entry.id   f10ba15c9544e0624434c5d4b648ee5a
#
_cell.length_a   1.000
_cell.length_b   1.000
_cell.length_c   1.000
_cell.angle_alpha   90.00
_cell.angle_beta   90.00
_cell.angle_gamma   90.00
#
_symmetry.space_group_name_H-M   'P 1'
#
loop_
_entity.id
_entity.type
_entity.pdbx_description
1 polymer ?
#
loop_
_entity_poly.entity_id
_entity_poly.type
_entity_poly.pdbx_seq_one_letter_code
_entity_poly.pdbx_strand_id
1 'polypeptide(L)'
;AKYLLKKYKYKRVAIVDIDVHHGNGTQDIFYDNKNVLFISTHQYPFYPGTGSEREKGKFNNICNIPLPAGTNSEEYLNAFEFALNRLKEFQPEFVLISAGFDAHRADPLAQLKLDTDDYYEITKRILKTSKKFSNGKVVSILEGGYDLQALKDSTKRHVDALLEFN
;
A
#
# COMPACT_ATOMS: atom_id res chain seq x y z
N ALA A 1 -8.22 10.91 -1.58
CA ALA A 1 -9.15 10.53 -0.50
C ALA A 1 -10.08 11.68 -0.10
N LYS A 2 -9.55 12.85 0.35
CA LYS A 2 -10.40 14.00 0.75
C LYS A 2 -11.43 14.40 -0.31
N TYR A 3 -11.04 14.38 -1.58
CA TYR A 3 -11.93 14.69 -2.70
C TYR A 3 -13.07 13.65 -2.84
N LEU A 4 -12.75 12.36 -2.72
CA LEU A 4 -13.72 11.27 -2.74
C LEU A 4 -14.76 11.42 -1.62
N LEU A 5 -14.31 11.70 -0.41
CA LEU A 5 -15.19 11.92 0.74
C LEU A 5 -16.08 13.16 0.56
N LYS A 6 -15.48 14.28 0.14
CA LYS A 6 -16.19 15.57 0.06
C LYS A 6 -17.11 15.67 -1.16
N LYS A 7 -16.60 15.33 -2.36
CA LYS A 7 -17.31 15.51 -3.63
C LYS A 7 -18.24 14.34 -3.94
N TYR A 8 -17.74 13.10 -3.81
CA TYR A 8 -18.49 11.90 -4.15
C TYR A 8 -19.22 11.24 -2.97
N LYS A 9 -19.06 11.81 -1.76
CA LYS A 9 -19.76 11.37 -0.53
C LYS A 9 -19.48 9.93 -0.12
N TYR A 10 -18.37 9.33 -0.58
CA TYR A 10 -17.92 8.05 -0.03
C TYR A 10 -17.74 8.14 1.49
N LYS A 11 -18.02 7.06 2.17
CA LYS A 11 -17.93 6.98 3.64
C LYS A 11 -16.64 6.33 4.12
N ARG A 12 -16.07 5.43 3.31
CA ARG A 12 -14.87 4.67 3.65
C ARG A 12 -13.95 4.61 2.42
N VAL A 13 -12.77 5.21 2.55
CA VAL A 13 -11.72 5.18 1.55
C VAL A 13 -10.49 4.53 2.17
N ALA A 14 -9.93 3.51 1.53
CA ALA A 14 -8.64 2.96 1.94
C ALA A 14 -7.52 3.53 1.07
N ILE A 15 -6.38 3.78 1.68
CA ILE A 15 -5.10 4.06 1.03
C ILE A 15 -4.18 2.91 1.41
N VAL A 16 -3.70 2.16 0.42
CA VAL A 16 -2.73 1.07 0.59
C VAL A 16 -1.42 1.54 -0.03
N ASP A 17 -0.46 1.79 0.81
CA ASP A 17 0.86 2.29 0.46
C ASP A 17 1.85 1.13 0.46
N ILE A 18 2.43 0.84 -0.71
CA ILE A 18 3.42 -0.21 -0.92
C ILE A 18 4.79 0.34 -1.30
N ASP A 19 4.97 1.66 -1.20
CA ASP A 19 6.29 2.28 -1.25
C ASP A 19 7.15 1.75 -0.09
N VAL A 20 8.45 1.60 -0.32
CA VAL A 20 9.37 1.10 0.71
C VAL A 20 9.56 2.07 1.86
N HIS A 21 9.25 3.34 1.65
CA HIS A 21 9.30 4.39 2.66
C HIS A 21 7.95 4.55 3.35
N HIS A 22 7.96 4.86 4.63
CA HIS A 22 6.72 5.16 5.35
C HIS A 22 6.09 6.46 4.83
N GLY A 23 4.85 6.40 4.42
CA GLY A 23 4.06 7.55 3.95
C GLY A 23 3.59 8.47 5.09
N ASN A 24 4.55 9.06 5.83
CA ASN A 24 4.28 9.86 7.03
C ASN A 24 3.34 11.04 6.77
N GLY A 25 3.47 11.71 5.62
CA GLY A 25 2.59 12.83 5.26
C GLY A 25 1.14 12.39 5.05
N THR A 26 0.93 11.24 4.43
CA THR A 26 -0.41 10.65 4.28
C THR A 26 -0.97 10.24 5.64
N GLN A 27 -0.16 9.61 6.48
CA GLN A 27 -0.53 9.25 7.85
C GLN A 27 -1.00 10.48 8.64
N ASP A 28 -0.21 11.54 8.65
CA ASP A 28 -0.51 12.78 9.39
C ASP A 28 -1.83 13.43 8.94
N ILE A 29 -2.03 13.49 7.61
CA ILE A 29 -3.26 14.07 7.03
C ILE A 29 -4.52 13.34 7.48
N PHE A 30 -4.44 12.03 7.71
CA PHE A 30 -5.59 11.18 8.02
C PHE A 30 -5.59 10.61 9.44
N TYR A 31 -4.64 11.03 10.28
CA TYR A 31 -4.47 10.50 11.65
C TYR A 31 -5.76 10.57 12.47
N ASP A 32 -6.53 11.65 12.32
CA ASP A 32 -7.79 11.94 13.01
C ASP A 32 -9.02 11.75 12.11
N ASN A 33 -8.96 10.90 11.07
CA ASN A 33 -10.06 10.75 10.13
C ASN A 33 -10.57 9.31 10.05
N LYS A 34 -11.64 8.99 10.78
CA LYS A 34 -12.25 7.65 10.82
C LYS A 34 -12.76 7.11 9.47
N ASN A 35 -12.90 7.97 8.48
CA ASN A 35 -13.40 7.62 7.15
C ASN A 35 -12.29 7.20 6.18
N VAL A 36 -11.02 7.28 6.61
CA VAL A 36 -9.88 6.85 5.83
C VAL A 36 -9.07 5.84 6.61
N LEU A 37 -8.88 4.66 6.04
CA LEU A 37 -7.90 3.69 6.49
C LEU A 37 -6.61 3.92 5.71
N PHE A 38 -5.50 4.15 6.39
CA PHE A 38 -4.17 4.18 5.82
C PHE A 38 -3.42 2.90 6.23
N ILE A 39 -2.92 2.18 5.25
CA ILE A 39 -2.08 0.98 5.42
C ILE A 39 -0.75 1.27 4.74
N SER A 40 0.35 1.05 5.42
CA SER A 40 1.70 1.21 4.86
C SER A 40 2.56 -0.01 5.21
N THR A 41 3.12 -0.65 4.20
CA THR A 41 4.18 -1.65 4.33
C THR A 41 5.50 -1.00 3.95
N HIS A 42 6.44 -0.89 4.87
CA HIS A 42 7.67 -0.12 4.64
C HIS A 42 8.85 -0.72 5.39
N GLN A 43 10.05 -0.45 4.90
CA GLN A 43 11.26 -0.81 5.61
C GLN A 43 11.37 -0.01 6.91
N TYR A 44 11.74 -0.69 8.01
CA TYR A 44 11.93 -0.03 9.31
C TYR A 44 13.02 -0.75 10.14
N PRO A 45 13.91 -0.01 10.84
CA PRO A 45 14.05 1.45 10.79
C PRO A 45 14.63 1.94 9.46
N PHE A 46 14.04 2.98 8.88
CA PHE A 46 14.47 3.58 7.62
C PHE A 46 13.93 5.01 7.50
N TYR A 47 14.32 5.76 6.44
CA TYR A 47 13.73 7.07 6.18
C TYR A 47 12.21 6.95 6.01
N PRO A 48 11.41 7.85 6.57
CA PRO A 48 11.72 9.09 7.30
C PRO A 48 11.86 8.92 8.85
N GLY A 49 12.00 7.70 9.37
CA GLY A 49 12.17 7.44 10.80
C GLY A 49 10.86 7.35 11.60
N THR A 50 9.73 7.26 10.90
CA THR A 50 8.36 7.12 11.43
C THR A 50 7.73 5.81 10.95
N GLY A 51 6.49 5.51 11.35
CA GLY A 51 5.78 4.32 10.89
C GLY A 51 5.89 3.13 11.84
N SER A 52 6.06 3.39 13.13
CA SER A 52 5.98 2.32 14.13
C SER A 52 4.59 1.67 14.11
N GLU A 53 4.53 0.36 14.34
CA GLU A 53 3.27 -0.38 14.49
C GLU A 53 2.36 0.15 15.62
N ARG A 54 2.94 0.95 16.54
CA ARG A 54 2.21 1.58 17.66
C ARG A 54 1.44 2.83 17.23
N GLU A 55 1.76 3.41 16.09
CA GLU A 55 1.09 4.58 15.53
C GLU A 55 -0.21 4.13 14.82
N LYS A 56 -1.32 4.13 15.56
CA LYS A 56 -2.59 3.53 15.10
C LYS A 56 -3.65 4.55 14.68
N GLY A 57 -3.34 5.86 14.81
CA GLY A 57 -4.34 6.90 14.59
C GLY A 57 -5.42 6.93 15.66
N LYS A 58 -6.16 8.02 15.70
CA LYS A 58 -7.18 8.25 16.75
C LYS A 58 -8.34 7.26 16.72
N PHE A 59 -8.64 6.69 15.55
CA PHE A 59 -9.75 5.77 15.33
C PHE A 59 -9.28 4.37 14.97
N ASN A 60 -8.04 4.01 15.29
CA ASN A 60 -7.39 2.77 14.85
C ASN A 60 -7.40 2.61 13.32
N ASN A 61 -7.26 3.74 12.63
CA ASN A 61 -7.36 3.86 11.18
C ASN A 61 -6.01 3.97 10.48
N ILE A 62 -4.92 3.86 11.22
CA ILE A 62 -3.55 3.74 10.71
C ILE A 62 -3.08 2.31 10.96
N CYS A 63 -2.50 1.70 9.94
CA CYS A 63 -2.00 0.33 9.96
C CYS A 63 -0.58 0.30 9.39
N ASN A 64 0.41 0.50 10.24
CA ASN A 64 1.80 0.40 9.87
C ASN A 64 2.30 -1.05 10.01
N ILE A 65 2.98 -1.52 8.98
CA ILE A 65 3.59 -2.85 8.90
C ILE A 65 5.09 -2.65 8.63
N PRO A 66 5.87 -2.37 9.69
CA PRO A 66 7.31 -2.18 9.57
C PRO A 66 8.00 -3.52 9.27
N LEU A 67 8.87 -3.52 8.27
CA LEU A 67 9.59 -4.68 7.77
C LEU A 67 11.09 -4.48 7.92
N PRO A 68 11.85 -5.43 8.46
CA PRO A 68 13.29 -5.30 8.58
C PRO A 68 13.98 -5.29 7.21
N ALA A 69 15.14 -4.66 7.13
CA ALA A 69 16.01 -4.75 5.96
C ALA A 69 16.29 -6.21 5.62
N GLY A 70 16.28 -6.55 4.33
CA GLY A 70 16.50 -7.91 3.85
C GLY A 70 15.24 -8.78 3.74
N THR A 71 14.06 -8.30 4.19
CA THR A 71 12.78 -8.99 4.03
C THR A 71 12.58 -9.41 2.56
N ASN A 72 12.37 -10.70 2.36
CA ASN A 72 12.15 -11.30 1.04
C ASN A 72 10.66 -11.35 0.67
N SER A 73 10.36 -11.84 -0.55
CA SER A 73 9.00 -11.95 -1.09
C SER A 73 8.05 -12.73 -0.17
N GLU A 74 8.48 -13.88 0.33
CA GLU A 74 7.63 -14.73 1.19
C GLU A 74 7.30 -14.05 2.51
N GLU A 75 8.32 -13.50 3.17
CA GLU A 75 8.15 -12.76 4.43
C GLU A 75 7.26 -11.53 4.24
N TYR A 76 7.47 -10.78 3.15
CA TYR A 76 6.65 -9.63 2.81
C TYR A 76 5.19 -10.02 2.59
N LEU A 77 4.93 -11.02 1.76
CA LEU A 77 3.56 -11.48 1.45
C LEU A 77 2.84 -12.03 2.69
N ASN A 78 3.57 -12.69 3.59
CA ASN A 78 3.04 -13.16 4.87
C ASN A 78 2.64 -11.97 5.77
N ALA A 79 3.50 -10.96 5.89
CA ALA A 79 3.17 -9.73 6.63
C ALA A 79 2.01 -8.96 5.98
N PHE A 80 1.94 -8.96 4.64
CA PHE A 80 0.89 -8.29 3.87
C PHE A 80 -0.50 -8.87 4.11
N GLU A 81 -0.62 -10.12 4.56
CA GLU A 81 -1.93 -10.69 4.95
C GLU A 81 -2.58 -9.89 6.08
N PHE A 82 -1.78 -9.28 6.97
CA PHE A 82 -2.32 -8.38 7.99
C PHE A 82 -2.96 -7.13 7.36
N ALA A 83 -2.31 -6.53 6.35
CA ALA A 83 -2.88 -5.44 5.57
C ALA A 83 -4.23 -5.81 4.94
N LEU A 84 -4.31 -7.00 4.32
CA LEU A 84 -5.54 -7.49 3.69
C LEU A 84 -6.66 -7.73 4.70
N ASN A 85 -6.35 -8.21 5.89
CA ASN A 85 -7.34 -8.37 6.96
C ASN A 85 -7.86 -7.01 7.45
N ARG A 86 -6.99 -6.02 7.63
CA ARG A 86 -7.40 -4.64 7.95
C ARG A 86 -8.30 -4.05 6.86
N LEU A 87 -7.98 -4.30 5.58
CA LEU A 87 -8.78 -3.88 4.45
C LEU A 87 -10.18 -4.53 4.47
N LYS A 88 -10.27 -5.83 4.76
CA LYS A 88 -11.54 -6.57 4.90
C LYS A 88 -12.41 -6.03 6.05
N GLU A 89 -11.80 -5.76 7.19
CA GLU A 89 -12.50 -5.21 8.37
C GLU A 89 -13.07 -3.82 8.10
N PHE A 90 -12.29 -2.97 7.42
CA PHE A 90 -12.69 -1.59 7.12
C PHE A 90 -13.76 -1.50 6.03
N GLN A 91 -13.82 -2.47 5.10
CA GLN A 91 -14.80 -2.52 4.00
C GLN A 91 -14.83 -1.23 3.16
N PRO A 92 -13.73 -0.84 2.51
CA PRO A 92 -13.65 0.41 1.77
C PRO A 92 -14.58 0.43 0.56
N GLU A 93 -15.22 1.56 0.30
CA GLU A 93 -16.02 1.81 -0.90
C GLU A 93 -15.16 2.28 -2.09
N PHE A 94 -13.91 2.66 -1.81
CA PHE A 94 -12.91 3.07 -2.79
C PHE A 94 -11.50 2.78 -2.25
N VAL A 95 -10.60 2.31 -3.12
CA VAL A 95 -9.20 2.04 -2.76
C VAL A 95 -8.28 2.95 -3.58
N LEU A 96 -7.33 3.56 -2.90
CA LEU A 96 -6.17 4.24 -3.50
C LEU A 96 -4.94 3.39 -3.20
N ILE A 97 -4.07 3.23 -4.19
CA ILE A 97 -2.79 2.54 -4.02
C ILE A 97 -1.68 3.59 -4.25
N SER A 98 -0.87 3.84 -3.22
CA SER A 98 0.42 4.51 -3.39
C SER A 98 1.41 3.43 -3.83
N ALA A 99 1.70 3.42 -5.13
CA ALA A 99 2.46 2.36 -5.79
C ALA A 99 3.92 2.77 -5.95
N GLY A 100 4.72 2.53 -4.90
CA GLY A 100 6.17 2.54 -4.98
C GLY A 100 6.70 1.18 -5.45
N PHE A 101 7.77 1.21 -6.22
CA PHE A 101 8.46 0.01 -6.74
C PHE A 101 9.89 -0.12 -6.21
N ASP A 102 10.21 0.66 -5.19
CA ASP A 102 11.52 0.75 -4.53
C ASP A 102 11.77 -0.31 -3.45
N ALA A 103 10.77 -1.15 -3.17
CA ALA A 103 10.98 -2.38 -2.40
C ALA A 103 11.61 -3.52 -3.25
N HIS A 104 11.83 -3.28 -4.56
CA HIS A 104 12.45 -4.27 -5.45
C HIS A 104 13.92 -4.49 -5.08
N ARG A 105 14.39 -5.75 -5.19
CA ARG A 105 15.76 -6.14 -4.81
C ARG A 105 16.88 -5.42 -5.57
N ALA A 106 16.60 -4.88 -6.76
CA ALA A 106 17.51 -4.11 -7.57
C ALA A 106 17.51 -2.61 -7.24
N ASP A 107 16.62 -2.15 -6.37
CA ASP A 107 16.57 -0.74 -6.02
C ASP A 107 17.82 -0.33 -5.24
N PRO A 108 18.49 0.79 -5.62
CA PRO A 108 19.74 1.20 -5.01
C PRO A 108 19.59 1.86 -3.63
N LEU A 109 18.36 2.27 -3.24
CA LEU A 109 18.15 3.07 -2.04
C LEU A 109 17.69 2.24 -0.85
N ALA A 110 16.95 1.14 -1.08
CA ALA A 110 16.37 0.33 -0.03
C ALA A 110 16.95 -1.11 0.00
N GLN A 111 16.51 -1.91 0.97
CA GLN A 111 17.08 -3.23 1.21
C GLN A 111 16.03 -4.33 1.31
N LEU A 112 14.77 -4.04 0.99
CA LEU A 112 13.78 -5.11 0.79
C LEU A 112 14.13 -5.88 -0.49
N LYS A 113 13.63 -7.10 -0.62
CA LYS A 113 14.05 -8.03 -1.68
C LYS A 113 12.87 -8.58 -2.46
N LEU A 114 11.96 -7.70 -2.84
CA LEU A 114 10.87 -8.09 -3.73
C LEU A 114 11.35 -8.31 -5.15
N ASP A 115 10.69 -9.23 -5.84
CA ASP A 115 10.85 -9.45 -7.27
C ASP A 115 9.74 -8.75 -8.06
N THR A 116 9.94 -8.60 -9.34
CA THR A 116 9.00 -8.01 -10.28
C THR A 116 7.58 -8.61 -10.19
N ASP A 117 7.47 -9.93 -10.07
CA ASP A 117 6.17 -10.62 -10.00
C ASP A 117 5.43 -10.43 -8.67
N ASP A 118 6.12 -10.04 -7.60
CA ASP A 118 5.48 -9.73 -6.33
C ASP A 118 4.52 -8.55 -6.43
N TYR A 119 4.82 -7.56 -7.26
CA TYR A 119 3.94 -6.41 -7.48
C TYR A 119 2.63 -6.79 -8.19
N TYR A 120 2.65 -7.80 -9.06
CA TYR A 120 1.43 -8.39 -9.59
C TYR A 120 0.62 -9.07 -8.48
N GLU A 121 1.26 -9.90 -7.67
CA GLU A 121 0.58 -10.67 -6.62
C GLU A 121 0.03 -9.75 -5.52
N ILE A 122 0.78 -8.75 -5.06
CA ILE A 122 0.33 -7.75 -4.09
C ILE A 122 -0.90 -7.02 -4.62
N THR A 123 -0.83 -6.53 -5.85
CA THR A 123 -1.94 -5.79 -6.50
C THR A 123 -3.17 -6.67 -6.63
N LYS A 124 -3.01 -7.88 -7.12
CA LYS A 124 -4.08 -8.88 -7.23
C LYS A 124 -4.76 -9.16 -5.88
N ARG A 125 -4.00 -9.30 -4.81
CA ARG A 125 -4.55 -9.53 -3.46
C ARG A 125 -5.34 -8.33 -2.96
N ILE A 126 -4.87 -7.08 -3.18
CA ILE A 126 -5.61 -5.86 -2.86
C ILE A 126 -6.95 -5.84 -3.59
N LEU A 127 -6.93 -6.04 -4.91
CA LEU A 127 -8.12 -6.02 -5.77
C LEU A 127 -9.13 -7.09 -5.37
N LYS A 128 -8.66 -8.33 -5.20
CA LYS A 128 -9.49 -9.48 -4.79
C LYS A 128 -10.17 -9.24 -3.45
N THR A 129 -9.41 -8.68 -2.49
CA THR A 129 -9.90 -8.41 -1.15
C THR A 129 -10.92 -7.28 -1.14
N SER A 130 -10.68 -6.23 -1.92
CA SER A 130 -11.53 -5.02 -1.92
C SER A 130 -12.74 -5.11 -2.88
N LYS A 131 -12.73 -5.99 -3.88
CA LYS A 131 -13.76 -6.07 -4.93
C LYS A 131 -15.18 -6.13 -4.37
N LYS A 132 -15.39 -6.90 -3.32
CA LYS A 132 -16.69 -7.07 -2.67
C LYS A 132 -17.27 -5.76 -2.11
N PHE A 133 -16.40 -4.84 -1.69
CA PHE A 133 -16.79 -3.61 -1.00
C PHE A 133 -16.68 -2.38 -1.91
N SER A 134 -15.63 -2.29 -2.71
CA SER A 134 -15.36 -1.15 -3.60
C SER A 134 -16.00 -1.30 -4.98
N ASN A 135 -16.52 -2.48 -5.31
CA ASN A 135 -17.03 -2.80 -6.64
C ASN A 135 -16.00 -2.46 -7.75
N GLY A 136 -14.74 -2.82 -7.52
CA GLY A 136 -13.63 -2.57 -8.44
C GLY A 136 -13.13 -1.13 -8.51
N LYS A 137 -13.63 -0.22 -7.67
CA LYS A 137 -13.18 1.18 -7.66
C LYS A 137 -11.80 1.30 -7.01
N VAL A 138 -10.80 1.37 -7.86
CA VAL A 138 -9.39 1.49 -7.48
C VAL A 138 -8.73 2.56 -8.34
N VAL A 139 -7.85 3.34 -7.75
CA VAL A 139 -6.91 4.23 -8.45
C VAL A 139 -5.53 3.96 -7.88
N SER A 140 -4.57 3.75 -8.76
CA SER A 140 -3.16 3.62 -8.42
C SER A 140 -2.39 4.85 -8.83
N ILE A 141 -1.46 5.28 -7.98
CA ILE A 141 -0.65 6.48 -8.17
C ILE A 141 0.81 6.06 -7.97
N LEU A 142 1.65 6.36 -8.96
CA LEU A 142 3.09 6.08 -8.91
C LEU A 142 3.76 6.93 -7.83
N GLU A 143 4.59 6.28 -7.02
CA GLU A 143 5.46 6.89 -6.01
C GLU A 143 6.94 6.59 -6.33
N GLY A 144 7.68 5.88 -5.44
CA GLY A 144 9.09 5.57 -5.59
C GLY A 144 9.40 4.42 -6.58
N GLY A 145 10.70 4.25 -6.84
CA GLY A 145 11.28 3.25 -7.73
C GLY A 145 12.45 3.87 -8.50
N TYR A 146 13.69 3.49 -8.14
CA TYR A 146 14.89 4.20 -8.55
C TYR A 146 15.83 3.37 -9.42
N ASP A 147 15.59 2.06 -9.57
CA ASP A 147 16.14 1.26 -10.65
C ASP A 147 15.16 1.27 -11.84
N LEU A 148 15.56 1.85 -12.95
CA LEU A 148 14.69 2.09 -14.10
C LEU A 148 14.16 0.80 -14.75
N GLN A 149 14.96 -0.28 -14.74
CA GLN A 149 14.53 -1.54 -15.31
C GLN A 149 13.52 -2.24 -14.39
N ALA A 150 13.81 -2.29 -13.09
CA ALA A 150 12.89 -2.81 -12.09
C ALA A 150 11.57 -2.02 -12.06
N LEU A 151 11.64 -0.68 -12.11
CA LEU A 151 10.47 0.19 -12.18
C LEU A 151 9.60 -0.13 -13.39
N LYS A 152 10.19 -0.22 -14.58
CA LYS A 152 9.48 -0.55 -15.83
C LYS A 152 8.77 -1.90 -15.73
N ASP A 153 9.51 -2.94 -15.33
CA ASP A 153 8.99 -4.30 -15.33
C ASP A 153 7.95 -4.52 -14.21
N SER A 154 8.20 -3.97 -13.02
CA SER A 154 7.29 -4.04 -11.88
C SER A 154 6.00 -3.23 -12.12
N THR A 155 6.11 -2.04 -12.71
CA THR A 155 4.94 -1.24 -13.10
C THR A 155 4.08 -2.00 -14.12
N LYS A 156 4.73 -2.65 -15.11
CA LYS A 156 3.99 -3.49 -16.08
C LYS A 156 3.21 -4.58 -15.36
N ARG A 157 3.83 -5.32 -14.46
CA ARG A 157 3.17 -6.41 -13.72
C ARG A 157 2.04 -5.90 -12.82
N HIS A 158 2.22 -4.76 -12.19
CA HIS A 158 1.17 -4.08 -11.44
C HIS A 158 -0.04 -3.72 -12.33
N VAL A 159 0.22 -3.15 -13.51
CA VAL A 159 -0.83 -2.81 -14.49
C VAL A 159 -1.51 -4.06 -15.04
N ASP A 160 -0.77 -5.14 -15.33
CA ASP A 160 -1.34 -6.43 -15.77
C ASP A 160 -2.40 -6.91 -14.75
N ALA A 161 -2.09 -6.86 -13.45
CA ALA A 161 -3.03 -7.22 -12.40
C ALA A 161 -4.27 -6.29 -12.37
N LEU A 162 -4.10 -4.98 -12.56
CA LEU A 162 -5.22 -4.02 -12.62
C LEU A 162 -6.16 -4.31 -13.81
N LEU A 163 -5.61 -4.69 -14.97
CA LEU A 163 -6.37 -4.98 -16.18
C LEU A 163 -7.16 -6.30 -16.07
N GLU A 164 -6.60 -7.32 -15.44
CA GLU A 164 -7.26 -8.61 -15.25
C GLU A 164 -8.47 -8.56 -14.32
N PHE A 165 -8.60 -7.54 -13.50
CA PHE A 165 -9.67 -7.41 -12.51
C PHE A 165 -10.81 -6.46 -12.91
N ASN A 166 -10.73 -5.86 -14.09
CA ASN A 166 -11.79 -5.00 -14.64
C ASN A 166 -12.90 -5.79 -15.33
#